data_67c3d5241ab3e70434c2acb75765046c
#
_entry.id   67c3d5241ab3e70434c2acb75765046c
#
_cell.length_a   1.000
_cell.length_b   1.000
_cell.length_c   1.000
_cell.angle_alpha   90.00
_cell.angle_beta   90.00
_cell.angle_gamma   90.00
#
_symmetry.space_group_name_H-M   'P 1'
#
loop_
_entity.id
_entity.type
_entity.pdbx_description
1 polymer ?
#
loop_
_entity_poly.entity_id
_entity_poly.type
_entity_poly.pdbx_seq_one_letter_code
_entity_poly.pdbx_strand_id
1 'polypeptide(L)'
;MTNLSRFHAIRLLGLCMLSLLSAAAGAQQLPPLAEAMAKTYGLDSFDKVEAIRYTFAIPGLVPPRTWEWEPKTDTVTYEGKDKEGKPVKVTYKRSELESQSDAVRKDIDPGFVNDQYWLLLPLHVAWDGATVTDEGKAETPLGKTPAERIVVKYAASGYSPGDTWELFVGEDKRVKEISYQRAVPVAGLPNLVLAKWDGHKKAGPLLVATDHPATGDGHPFRLTITDVAVKETGSKNWIHAH
;
A
#
# COMPACT_ATOMS: atom_id res chain seq x y z
N MET A 1 67.60 -38.55 42.07
CA MET A 1 66.71 -39.30 42.98
C MET A 1 65.39 -38.48 43.06
N THR A 2 64.42 -38.97 42.33
CA THR A 2 63.06 -39.30 42.73
C THR A 2 62.28 -38.16 43.40
N ASN A 3 61.15 -37.67 42.88
CA ASN A 3 59.91 -38.41 42.73
C ASN A 3 58.88 -37.57 41.93
N LEU A 4 58.19 -38.30 41.06
CA LEU A 4 56.93 -37.85 40.40
C LEU A 4 55.82 -37.70 41.41
N SER A 5 55.00 -36.67 41.27
CA SER A 5 53.60 -36.74 41.71
C SER A 5 52.69 -36.15 40.67
N ARG A 6 51.78 -36.96 40.18
CA ARG A 6 50.74 -36.64 39.20
C ARG A 6 49.61 -35.85 39.85
N PHE A 7 49.24 -34.70 39.29
CA PHE A 7 47.94 -34.09 39.56
C PHE A 7 47.05 -34.18 38.35
N HIS A 8 45.97 -34.91 38.53
CA HIS A 8 44.85 -35.00 37.56
C HIS A 8 44.06 -33.69 37.55
N ALA A 9 44.08 -32.98 36.44
CA ALA A 9 43.22 -31.85 36.22
C ALA A 9 41.88 -32.34 35.58
N ILE A 10 40.84 -32.34 36.37
CA ILE A 10 39.45 -32.57 35.90
C ILE A 10 39.03 -31.33 35.13
N ARG A 11 38.87 -31.47 33.81
CA ARG A 11 38.22 -30.46 32.96
C ARG A 11 36.71 -30.59 33.06
N LEU A 12 36.07 -29.69 33.80
CA LEU A 12 34.65 -29.44 33.70
C LEU A 12 34.35 -28.72 32.37
N LEU A 13 33.76 -29.45 31.42
CA LEU A 13 33.09 -28.83 30.26
C LEU A 13 31.78 -28.22 30.73
N GLY A 14 31.77 -26.91 30.93
CA GLY A 14 30.53 -26.14 31.06
C GLY A 14 29.87 -25.99 29.69
N LEU A 15 28.78 -26.75 29.49
CA LEU A 15 27.92 -26.65 28.33
C LEU A 15 27.05 -25.41 28.49
N CYS A 16 27.47 -24.24 27.97
CA CYS A 16 26.60 -23.08 27.82
C CYS A 16 25.58 -23.35 26.71
N MET A 17 24.37 -23.80 27.11
CA MET A 17 23.24 -23.75 26.21
C MET A 17 22.88 -22.26 25.99
N LEU A 18 23.33 -21.70 24.85
CA LEU A 18 22.79 -20.47 24.30
C LEU A 18 21.39 -20.79 23.77
N SER A 19 20.36 -20.50 24.56
CA SER A 19 18.98 -20.47 24.07
C SER A 19 18.85 -19.28 23.12
N LEU A 20 18.94 -19.56 21.83
CA LEU A 20 18.50 -18.65 20.76
C LEU A 20 16.98 -18.48 20.91
N LEU A 21 16.54 -17.48 21.65
CA LEU A 21 15.18 -16.96 21.49
C LEU A 21 15.14 -16.32 20.09
N SER A 22 14.73 -17.11 19.09
CA SER A 22 14.22 -16.55 17.85
C SER A 22 12.95 -15.80 18.21
N ALA A 23 13.06 -14.48 18.34
CA ALA A 23 11.89 -13.60 18.28
C ALA A 23 11.30 -13.81 16.87
N ALA A 24 10.33 -14.71 16.74
CA ALA A 24 9.44 -14.68 15.62
C ALA A 24 8.80 -13.28 15.65
N ALA A 25 9.17 -12.42 14.74
CA ALA A 25 8.41 -11.22 14.44
C ALA A 25 7.04 -11.74 13.96
N GLY A 26 6.13 -11.92 14.90
CA GLY A 26 4.75 -12.28 14.60
C GLY A 26 4.21 -11.18 13.70
N ALA A 27 3.65 -11.54 12.54
CA ALA A 27 2.90 -10.60 11.73
C ALA A 27 1.91 -9.91 12.68
N GLN A 28 1.96 -8.58 12.75
CA GLN A 28 1.08 -7.82 13.63
C GLN A 28 -0.35 -8.15 13.21
N GLN A 29 -1.14 -8.70 14.13
CA GLN A 29 -2.55 -8.97 13.88
C GLN A 29 -3.26 -7.62 13.69
N LEU A 30 -3.97 -7.49 12.57
CA LEU A 30 -4.75 -6.29 12.29
C LEU A 30 -5.82 -6.08 13.40
N PRO A 31 -6.08 -4.82 13.80
CA PRO A 31 -7.25 -4.51 14.59
C PRO A 31 -8.53 -5.01 13.88
N PRO A 32 -9.56 -5.48 14.61
CA PRO A 32 -10.79 -6.02 14.02
C PRO A 32 -11.46 -5.07 13.03
N LEU A 33 -11.44 -3.76 13.28
CA LEU A 33 -11.98 -2.75 12.38
C LEU A 33 -11.21 -2.71 11.07
N ALA A 34 -9.88 -2.72 11.12
CA ALA A 34 -9.02 -2.68 9.95
C ALA A 34 -9.16 -3.95 9.10
N GLU A 35 -9.27 -5.11 9.75
CA GLU A 35 -9.52 -6.38 9.08
C GLU A 35 -10.89 -6.39 8.39
N ALA A 36 -11.95 -5.96 9.08
CA ALA A 36 -13.30 -5.89 8.52
C ALA A 36 -13.37 -4.92 7.33
N MET A 37 -12.69 -3.77 7.43
CA MET A 37 -12.56 -2.83 6.32
C MET A 37 -11.85 -3.49 5.13
N ALA A 38 -10.67 -4.07 5.31
CA ALA A 38 -9.92 -4.69 4.22
C ALA A 38 -10.72 -5.82 3.53
N LYS A 39 -11.45 -6.64 4.31
CA LYS A 39 -12.37 -7.66 3.77
C LYS A 39 -13.51 -7.07 2.94
N THR A 40 -14.05 -5.93 3.34
CA THR A 40 -15.08 -5.20 2.57
C THR A 40 -14.54 -4.79 1.19
N TYR A 41 -13.24 -4.48 1.08
CA TYR A 41 -12.58 -4.14 -0.19
C TYR A 41 -12.07 -5.35 -0.97
N GLY A 42 -12.23 -6.57 -0.46
CA GLY A 42 -11.95 -7.82 -1.18
C GLY A 42 -10.69 -8.55 -0.75
N LEU A 43 -10.16 -8.30 0.46
CA LEU A 43 -8.94 -8.95 0.97
C LEU A 43 -9.02 -10.48 0.85
N ASP A 44 -10.13 -11.09 1.30
CA ASP A 44 -10.31 -12.55 1.32
C ASP A 44 -10.46 -13.18 -0.10
N SER A 45 -10.58 -12.35 -1.12
CA SER A 45 -10.80 -12.80 -2.51
C SER A 45 -9.73 -12.26 -3.47
N PHE A 46 -8.71 -11.58 -2.96
CA PHE A 46 -7.67 -10.99 -3.80
C PHE A 46 -6.80 -12.03 -4.52
N ASP A 47 -6.68 -13.21 -3.96
CA ASP A 47 -6.00 -14.37 -4.57
C ASP A 47 -6.62 -14.80 -5.91
N LYS A 48 -7.91 -14.46 -6.14
CA LYS A 48 -8.62 -14.70 -7.40
C LYS A 48 -8.28 -13.68 -8.48
N VAL A 49 -7.64 -12.59 -8.14
CA VAL A 49 -7.27 -11.54 -9.10
C VAL A 49 -6.05 -11.99 -9.91
N GLU A 50 -6.20 -12.01 -11.23
CA GLU A 50 -5.12 -12.24 -12.19
C GLU A 50 -4.49 -10.91 -12.61
N ALA A 51 -5.34 -9.92 -12.97
CA ALA A 51 -4.87 -8.60 -13.34
C ALA A 51 -5.87 -7.50 -12.95
N ILE A 52 -5.37 -6.30 -12.74
CA ILE A 52 -6.15 -5.09 -12.49
C ILE A 52 -5.70 -4.05 -13.51
N ARG A 53 -6.67 -3.41 -14.19
CA ARG A 53 -6.43 -2.26 -15.08
C ARG A 53 -7.17 -1.05 -14.54
N TYR A 54 -6.55 0.12 -14.61
CA TYR A 54 -7.17 1.39 -14.24
C TYR A 54 -6.44 2.57 -14.87
N THR A 55 -7.11 3.71 -14.96
CA THR A 55 -6.54 5.00 -15.39
C THR A 55 -6.62 6.00 -14.25
N PHE A 56 -5.48 6.47 -13.79
CA PHE A 56 -5.34 7.50 -12.74
C PHE A 56 -5.13 8.87 -13.38
N ALA A 57 -5.78 9.92 -12.84
CA ALA A 57 -5.55 11.29 -13.26
C ALA A 57 -5.84 12.29 -12.14
N ILE A 58 -5.13 13.41 -12.15
CA ILE A 58 -5.49 14.64 -11.42
C ILE A 58 -5.65 15.74 -12.45
N PRO A 59 -6.87 16.06 -12.89
CA PRO A 59 -7.11 17.05 -13.94
C PRO A 59 -6.37 18.36 -13.68
N GLY A 60 -5.65 18.84 -14.67
CA GLY A 60 -4.83 20.05 -14.58
C GLY A 60 -3.46 19.90 -13.88
N LEU A 61 -3.20 18.78 -13.19
CA LEU A 61 -1.93 18.54 -12.47
C LEU A 61 -1.19 17.29 -12.97
N VAL A 62 -1.90 16.17 -13.10
CA VAL A 62 -1.32 14.89 -13.53
C VAL A 62 -2.10 14.37 -14.72
N PRO A 63 -1.47 14.22 -15.89
CA PRO A 63 -2.12 13.65 -17.06
C PRO A 63 -2.53 12.20 -16.81
N PRO A 64 -3.52 11.67 -17.57
CA PRO A 64 -3.93 10.28 -17.43
C PRO A 64 -2.76 9.31 -17.56
N ARG A 65 -2.70 8.36 -16.64
CA ARG A 65 -1.76 7.23 -16.60
C ARG A 65 -2.57 5.96 -16.51
N THR A 66 -2.45 5.08 -17.48
CA THR A 66 -3.13 3.78 -17.49
C THR A 66 -2.15 2.71 -17.06
N TRP A 67 -2.60 1.93 -16.09
CA TRP A 67 -1.86 0.83 -15.51
C TRP A 67 -2.59 -0.49 -15.76
N GLU A 68 -1.83 -1.54 -16.04
CA GLU A 68 -2.25 -2.91 -15.92
C GLU A 68 -1.25 -3.63 -15.04
N TRP A 69 -1.72 -4.20 -13.94
CA TRP A 69 -0.89 -4.90 -12.98
C TRP A 69 -1.34 -6.34 -12.81
N GLU A 70 -0.40 -7.25 -12.92
CA GLU A 70 -0.56 -8.68 -12.64
C GLU A 70 0.10 -9.00 -11.29
N PRO A 71 -0.66 -9.08 -10.17
CA PRO A 71 -0.09 -9.23 -8.83
C PRO A 71 0.77 -10.49 -8.66
N LYS A 72 0.39 -11.59 -9.30
CA LYS A 72 1.07 -12.89 -9.14
C LYS A 72 2.46 -12.94 -9.81
N THR A 73 2.64 -12.20 -10.87
CA THR A 73 3.92 -12.13 -11.62
C THR A 73 4.68 -10.85 -11.28
N ASP A 74 4.07 -9.94 -10.54
CA ASP A 74 4.52 -8.59 -10.25
C ASP A 74 4.89 -7.80 -11.52
N THR A 75 4.13 -8.06 -12.59
CA THR A 75 4.30 -7.42 -13.90
C THR A 75 3.40 -6.20 -14.00
N VAL A 76 3.97 -5.08 -14.38
CA VAL A 76 3.27 -3.80 -14.58
C VAL A 76 3.42 -3.36 -16.02
N THR A 77 2.31 -3.01 -16.65
CA THR A 77 2.28 -2.29 -17.93
C THR A 77 1.77 -0.87 -17.70
N TYR A 78 2.57 0.09 -18.14
CA TYR A 78 2.27 1.52 -18.13
C TYR A 78 1.92 1.99 -19.54
N GLU A 79 0.86 2.77 -19.66
CA GLU A 79 0.53 3.55 -20.85
C GLU A 79 0.25 5.00 -20.43
N GLY A 80 1.01 5.94 -20.97
CA GLY A 80 0.90 7.36 -20.60
C GLY A 80 1.81 8.25 -21.42
N LYS A 81 2.38 9.26 -20.78
CA LYS A 81 3.33 10.18 -21.40
C LYS A 81 4.64 10.20 -20.62
N ASP A 82 5.75 10.43 -21.31
CA ASP A 82 7.04 10.76 -20.69
C ASP A 82 7.09 12.24 -20.26
N LYS A 83 8.25 12.66 -19.75
CA LYS A 83 8.50 14.05 -19.31
C LYS A 83 8.42 15.07 -20.45
N GLU A 84 8.65 14.62 -21.68
CA GLU A 84 8.56 15.42 -22.89
C GLU A 84 7.14 15.44 -23.48
N GLY A 85 6.19 14.74 -22.85
CA GLY A 85 4.80 14.64 -23.29
C GLY A 85 4.56 13.65 -24.43
N LYS A 86 5.54 12.82 -24.79
CA LYS A 86 5.41 11.81 -25.84
C LYS A 86 4.71 10.56 -25.29
N PRO A 87 3.88 9.89 -26.09
CA PRO A 87 3.26 8.62 -25.69
C PRO A 87 4.33 7.56 -25.36
N VAL A 88 4.13 6.87 -24.24
CA VAL A 88 4.98 5.78 -23.79
C VAL A 88 4.12 4.60 -23.41
N LYS A 89 4.54 3.40 -23.84
CA LYS A 89 4.05 2.13 -23.33
C LYS A 89 5.25 1.28 -22.94
N VAL A 90 5.27 0.82 -21.69
CA VAL A 90 6.34 -0.03 -21.17
C VAL A 90 5.75 -1.11 -20.27
N THR A 91 6.30 -2.32 -20.38
CA THR A 91 6.00 -3.44 -19.46
C THR A 91 7.27 -3.83 -18.75
N TYR A 92 7.19 -4.00 -17.43
CA TYR A 92 8.33 -4.37 -16.60
C TYR A 92 7.88 -5.25 -15.43
N LYS A 93 8.82 -5.99 -14.85
CA LYS A 93 8.62 -6.73 -13.59
C LYS A 93 9.23 -5.94 -12.45
N ARG A 94 8.45 -5.71 -11.39
CA ARG A 94 8.94 -4.99 -10.21
C ARG A 94 9.98 -5.80 -9.43
N SER A 95 9.90 -7.12 -9.45
CA SER A 95 10.94 -8.00 -8.89
C SER A 95 12.31 -7.84 -9.59
N GLU A 96 12.35 -7.25 -10.79
CA GLU A 96 13.56 -7.00 -11.58
C GLU A 96 13.84 -5.49 -11.74
N LEU A 97 13.31 -4.66 -10.82
CA LEU A 97 13.32 -3.19 -10.93
C LEU A 97 14.74 -2.62 -11.08
N GLU A 98 15.71 -3.15 -10.36
CA GLU A 98 17.10 -2.69 -10.40
C GLU A 98 17.74 -2.82 -11.80
N SER A 99 17.27 -3.76 -12.62
CA SER A 99 17.75 -3.97 -13.98
C SER A 99 17.02 -3.12 -15.03
N GLN A 100 15.96 -2.41 -14.63
CA GLN A 100 15.17 -1.60 -15.54
C GLN A 100 15.87 -0.27 -15.87
N SER A 101 15.35 0.41 -16.90
CA SER A 101 15.83 1.75 -17.26
C SER A 101 15.63 2.77 -16.15
N ASP A 102 16.41 3.85 -16.15
CA ASP A 102 16.26 4.97 -15.21
C ASP A 102 14.85 5.57 -15.25
N ALA A 103 14.24 5.67 -16.42
CA ALA A 103 12.87 6.16 -16.56
C ALA A 103 11.86 5.27 -15.82
N VAL A 104 12.01 3.93 -15.90
CA VAL A 104 11.16 3.01 -15.15
C VAL A 104 11.42 3.16 -13.65
N ARG A 105 12.66 3.10 -13.20
CA ARG A 105 13.02 3.11 -11.78
C ARG A 105 12.70 4.41 -11.07
N LYS A 106 12.91 5.55 -11.73
CA LYS A 106 12.85 6.88 -11.09
C LYS A 106 11.53 7.61 -11.29
N ASP A 107 10.78 7.25 -12.34
CA ASP A 107 9.57 7.99 -12.72
C ASP A 107 8.33 7.09 -12.80
N ILE A 108 8.42 5.97 -13.52
CA ILE A 108 7.24 5.14 -13.81
C ILE A 108 6.85 4.29 -12.59
N ASP A 109 7.77 3.51 -12.00
CA ASP A 109 7.43 2.65 -10.85
C ASP A 109 7.01 3.44 -9.61
N PRO A 110 7.66 4.56 -9.23
CA PRO A 110 7.14 5.42 -8.17
C PRO A 110 5.74 5.98 -8.46
N GLY A 111 5.45 6.29 -9.73
CA GLY A 111 4.12 6.67 -10.18
C GLY A 111 3.10 5.54 -10.02
N PHE A 112 3.45 4.32 -10.40
CA PHE A 112 2.62 3.13 -10.21
C PHE A 112 2.27 2.92 -8.73
N VAL A 113 3.27 2.95 -7.86
CA VAL A 113 3.06 2.76 -6.41
C VAL A 113 2.12 3.83 -5.86
N ASN A 114 2.37 5.11 -6.17
CA ASN A 114 1.48 6.19 -5.73
C ASN A 114 0.03 5.98 -6.19
N ASP A 115 -0.17 5.67 -7.47
CA ASP A 115 -1.49 5.55 -8.05
C ASP A 115 -2.24 4.32 -7.54
N GLN A 116 -1.51 3.22 -7.27
CA GLN A 116 -2.06 2.00 -6.71
C GLN A 116 -2.56 2.21 -5.27
N TYR A 117 -1.85 3.00 -4.45
CA TYR A 117 -2.31 3.36 -3.10
C TYR A 117 -3.67 4.07 -3.13
N TRP A 118 -3.90 4.95 -4.09
CA TRP A 118 -5.21 5.62 -4.23
C TRP A 118 -6.33 4.66 -4.64
N LEU A 119 -6.03 3.57 -5.34
CA LEU A 119 -7.02 2.56 -5.70
C LEU A 119 -7.23 1.52 -4.60
N LEU A 120 -6.14 1.05 -3.96
CA LEU A 120 -6.11 -0.15 -3.13
C LEU A 120 -5.67 0.09 -1.69
N LEU A 121 -5.64 1.34 -1.20
CA LEU A 121 -5.22 1.67 0.16
C LEU A 121 -5.84 0.79 1.25
N PRO A 122 -7.16 0.47 1.21
CA PRO A 122 -7.75 -0.40 2.22
C PRO A 122 -7.14 -1.81 2.28
N LEU A 123 -6.59 -2.30 1.17
CA LEU A 123 -5.88 -3.58 1.10
C LEU A 123 -4.41 -3.44 1.52
N HIS A 124 -3.76 -2.32 1.19
CA HIS A 124 -2.41 -2.00 1.66
C HIS A 124 -2.28 -1.99 3.17
N VAL A 125 -3.32 -1.59 3.88
CA VAL A 125 -3.38 -1.67 5.36
C VAL A 125 -3.08 -3.09 5.87
N ALA A 126 -3.46 -4.12 5.10
CA ALA A 126 -3.21 -5.52 5.46
C ALA A 126 -1.89 -6.07 4.89
N TRP A 127 -1.38 -5.52 3.79
CA TRP A 127 -0.27 -6.10 3.05
C TRP A 127 1.11 -5.57 3.46
N ASP A 128 1.18 -4.28 3.82
CA ASP A 128 2.47 -3.58 3.86
C ASP A 128 3.25 -3.78 5.15
N GLY A 129 2.68 -4.48 6.15
CA GLY A 129 3.33 -4.67 7.45
C GLY A 129 3.52 -3.36 8.25
N ALA A 130 2.76 -2.32 7.93
CA ALA A 130 2.75 -1.07 8.69
C ALA A 130 2.16 -1.28 10.08
N THR A 131 2.48 -0.38 11.02
CA THR A 131 1.81 -0.37 12.31
C THR A 131 0.40 0.18 12.16
N VAL A 132 -0.60 -0.64 12.48
CA VAL A 132 -2.02 -0.30 12.36
C VAL A 132 -2.66 -0.24 13.74
N THR A 133 -3.34 0.88 14.06
CA THR A 133 -4.09 1.05 15.32
C THR A 133 -5.52 1.48 15.06
N ASP A 134 -6.43 1.00 15.90
CA ASP A 134 -7.83 1.47 15.96
C ASP A 134 -7.91 2.54 17.05
N GLU A 135 -8.19 3.77 16.64
CA GLU A 135 -8.28 4.94 17.53
C GLU A 135 -9.73 5.26 17.94
N GLY A 136 -10.67 4.38 17.57
CA GLY A 136 -12.07 4.47 17.93
C GLY A 136 -12.84 5.58 17.22
N LYS A 137 -13.88 6.11 17.90
CA LYS A 137 -14.80 7.10 17.32
C LYS A 137 -14.10 8.42 17.03
N ALA A 138 -14.37 8.96 15.84
CA ALA A 138 -13.85 10.24 15.37
C ALA A 138 -14.85 10.91 14.43
N GLU A 139 -14.55 12.13 14.01
CA GLU A 139 -15.23 12.82 12.92
C GLU A 139 -14.31 12.85 11.68
N THR A 140 -14.91 12.72 10.50
CA THR A 140 -14.17 12.84 9.24
C THR A 140 -13.60 14.26 9.08
N PRO A 141 -12.37 14.43 8.53
CA PRO A 141 -11.69 15.72 8.52
C PRO A 141 -12.36 16.76 7.62
N LEU A 142 -12.97 16.36 6.52
CA LEU A 142 -13.63 17.26 5.57
C LEU A 142 -15.15 17.39 5.84
N GLY A 143 -15.84 16.26 5.93
CA GLY A 143 -17.31 16.23 6.03
C GLY A 143 -17.84 16.41 7.45
N LYS A 144 -16.99 16.34 8.48
CA LYS A 144 -17.39 16.44 9.90
C LYS A 144 -18.51 15.46 10.27
N THR A 145 -18.46 14.25 9.70
CA THR A 145 -19.43 13.19 9.97
C THR A 145 -18.85 12.12 10.89
N PRO A 146 -19.68 11.43 11.69
CA PRO A 146 -19.20 10.35 12.55
C PRO A 146 -18.55 9.21 11.75
N ALA A 147 -17.45 8.71 12.27
CA ALA A 147 -16.69 7.58 11.73
C ALA A 147 -15.90 6.88 12.85
N GLU A 148 -15.27 5.77 12.54
CA GLU A 148 -14.22 5.14 13.34
C GLU A 148 -12.87 5.38 12.63
N ARG A 149 -11.81 5.67 13.41
CA ARG A 149 -10.51 6.05 12.83
C ARG A 149 -9.49 4.93 12.99
N ILE A 150 -8.90 4.55 11.86
CA ILE A 150 -7.73 3.67 11.79
C ILE A 150 -6.52 4.54 11.46
N VAL A 151 -5.42 4.35 12.19
CA VAL A 151 -4.14 5.01 11.92
C VAL A 151 -3.14 3.97 11.43
N VAL A 152 -2.48 4.27 10.31
CA VAL A 152 -1.46 3.43 9.67
C VAL A 152 -0.16 4.21 9.64
N LYS A 153 0.88 3.71 10.34
CA LYS A 153 2.22 4.29 10.37
C LYS A 153 3.21 3.39 9.66
N TYR A 154 3.85 3.94 8.66
CA TYR A 154 4.89 3.24 7.90
C TYR A 154 6.23 3.32 8.61
N ALA A 155 7.08 2.30 8.43
CA ALA A 155 8.46 2.31 8.88
C ALA A 155 9.27 3.40 8.14
N ALA A 156 10.47 3.69 8.64
CA ALA A 156 11.36 4.70 8.04
C ALA A 156 12.01 4.24 6.72
N SER A 157 11.46 3.23 6.06
CA SER A 157 11.95 2.64 4.81
C SER A 157 10.78 2.34 3.87
N GLY A 158 11.07 2.06 2.60
CA GLY A 158 10.07 1.76 1.57
C GLY A 158 9.61 3.01 0.82
N TYR A 159 8.44 2.93 0.18
CA TYR A 159 7.89 4.00 -0.67
C TYR A 159 7.23 5.15 0.10
N SER A 160 6.84 4.91 1.36
CA SER A 160 6.20 5.90 2.25
C SER A 160 6.96 6.01 3.57
N PRO A 161 8.26 6.37 3.58
CA PRO A 161 9.13 6.25 4.74
C PRO A 161 8.68 7.18 5.88
N GLY A 162 8.15 6.57 6.95
CA GLY A 162 7.66 7.27 8.14
C GLY A 162 6.31 7.97 7.99
N ASP A 163 5.68 7.89 6.83
CA ASP A 163 4.40 8.54 6.55
C ASP A 163 3.27 7.95 7.41
N THR A 164 2.25 8.76 7.64
CA THR A 164 1.07 8.38 8.41
C THR A 164 -0.18 8.56 7.56
N TRP A 165 -1.01 7.52 7.51
CA TRP A 165 -2.35 7.58 6.95
C TRP A 165 -3.37 7.40 8.06
N GLU A 166 -4.43 8.17 8.01
CA GLU A 166 -5.62 7.97 8.83
C GLU A 166 -6.79 7.65 7.90
N LEU A 167 -7.48 6.55 8.18
CA LEU A 167 -8.66 6.15 7.42
C LEU A 167 -9.88 6.30 8.33
N PHE A 168 -10.86 7.06 7.86
CA PHE A 168 -12.12 7.30 8.57
C PHE A 168 -13.18 6.36 7.98
N VAL A 169 -13.55 5.35 8.74
CA VAL A 169 -14.36 4.21 8.32
C VAL A 169 -15.79 4.36 8.79
N GLY A 170 -16.74 4.18 7.89
CA GLY A 170 -18.17 4.19 8.18
C GLY A 170 -18.65 2.89 8.86
N GLU A 171 -19.93 2.88 9.29
CA GLU A 171 -20.58 1.69 9.87
C GLU A 171 -20.61 0.52 8.87
N ASP A 172 -20.70 0.81 7.59
CA ASP A 172 -20.66 -0.15 6.47
C ASP A 172 -19.26 -0.69 6.16
N LYS A 173 -18.28 -0.34 6.99
CA LYS A 173 -16.86 -0.70 6.86
C LYS A 173 -16.21 -0.17 5.59
N ARG A 174 -16.79 0.86 4.96
CA ARG A 174 -16.15 1.59 3.86
C ARG A 174 -15.41 2.81 4.39
N VAL A 175 -14.29 3.12 3.76
CA VAL A 175 -13.57 4.37 3.99
C VAL A 175 -14.43 5.51 3.45
N LYS A 176 -14.66 6.54 4.26
CA LYS A 176 -15.35 7.78 3.88
C LYS A 176 -14.37 8.86 3.47
N GLU A 177 -13.32 9.02 4.28
CA GLU A 177 -12.29 10.03 4.10
C GLU A 177 -10.95 9.51 4.58
N ILE A 178 -9.89 10.14 4.11
CA ILE A 178 -8.52 9.87 4.58
C ILE A 178 -7.81 11.17 4.94
N SER A 179 -6.81 11.04 5.81
CA SER A 179 -5.73 12.01 6.01
C SER A 179 -4.41 11.32 5.69
N TYR A 180 -3.57 11.97 4.90
CA TYR A 180 -2.22 11.52 4.61
C TYR A 180 -1.23 12.60 5.01
N GLN A 181 -0.32 12.25 5.91
CA GLN A 181 0.72 13.14 6.40
C GLN A 181 2.09 12.59 6.04
N ARG A 182 2.87 13.37 5.31
CA ARG A 182 4.28 13.05 5.03
C ARG A 182 5.12 13.21 6.30
N ALA A 183 6.02 12.26 6.55
CA ALA A 183 7.02 12.38 7.61
C ALA A 183 8.10 13.41 7.24
N VAL A 184 8.46 13.48 5.96
CA VAL A 184 9.47 14.41 5.44
C VAL A 184 8.86 15.24 4.32
N PRO A 185 8.86 16.57 4.41
CA PRO A 185 8.38 17.43 3.34
C PRO A 185 9.17 17.21 2.03
N VAL A 186 8.44 17.17 0.92
CA VAL A 186 9.01 17.06 -0.43
C VAL A 186 8.64 18.31 -1.21
N ALA A 187 9.64 18.99 -1.77
CA ALA A 187 9.43 20.23 -2.51
C ALA A 187 8.43 20.04 -3.66
N GLY A 188 7.43 20.91 -3.75
CA GLY A 188 6.40 20.86 -4.76
C GLY A 188 5.27 19.85 -4.53
N LEU A 189 5.31 19.10 -3.42
CA LEU A 189 4.23 18.18 -3.03
C LEU A 189 3.60 18.64 -1.71
N PRO A 190 2.27 18.44 -1.51
CA PRO A 190 1.63 18.79 -0.25
C PRO A 190 2.14 17.90 0.88
N ASN A 191 2.28 18.47 2.07
CA ASN A 191 2.68 17.76 3.26
C ASN A 191 1.51 17.05 3.93
N LEU A 192 0.34 17.66 3.90
CA LEU A 192 -0.92 17.11 4.38
C LEU A 192 -1.93 17.03 3.23
N VAL A 193 -2.48 15.84 3.02
CA VAL A 193 -3.59 15.63 2.08
C VAL A 193 -4.80 15.12 2.85
N LEU A 194 -5.94 15.77 2.65
CA LEU A 194 -7.24 15.29 3.10
C LEU A 194 -8.06 14.96 1.86
N ALA A 195 -8.68 13.78 1.82
CA ALA A 195 -9.46 13.37 0.67
C ALA A 195 -10.73 12.60 1.05
N LYS A 196 -11.79 12.79 0.28
CA LYS A 196 -12.94 11.91 0.29
C LYS A 196 -12.62 10.61 -0.44
N TRP A 197 -13.29 9.55 -0.03
CA TRP A 197 -13.15 8.23 -0.63
C TRP A 197 -14.48 7.81 -1.25
N ASP A 198 -14.83 8.47 -2.35
CA ASP A 198 -16.13 8.41 -2.98
C ASP A 198 -16.15 7.54 -4.25
N GLY A 199 -17.34 7.39 -4.86
CA GLY A 199 -17.49 6.67 -6.12
C GLY A 199 -17.20 5.18 -5.99
N HIS A 200 -17.65 4.56 -4.89
CA HIS A 200 -17.44 3.12 -4.69
C HIS A 200 -18.13 2.29 -5.77
N LYS A 201 -17.38 1.38 -6.37
CA LYS A 201 -17.81 0.46 -7.44
C LYS A 201 -17.27 -0.93 -7.19
N LYS A 202 -17.99 -1.93 -7.67
CA LYS A 202 -17.49 -3.32 -7.72
C LYS A 202 -16.80 -3.61 -9.04
N ALA A 203 -15.62 -4.24 -8.97
CA ALA A 203 -14.90 -4.77 -10.13
C ALA A 203 -14.46 -6.21 -9.78
N GLY A 204 -15.20 -7.19 -10.25
CA GLY A 204 -15.02 -8.59 -9.85
C GLY A 204 -15.10 -8.75 -8.32
N PRO A 205 -14.09 -9.34 -7.66
CA PRO A 205 -14.08 -9.55 -6.22
C PRO A 205 -13.74 -8.28 -5.43
N LEU A 206 -13.35 -7.18 -6.08
CA LEU A 206 -12.88 -5.97 -5.42
C LEU A 206 -13.98 -4.90 -5.33
N LEU A 207 -14.00 -4.18 -4.21
CA LEU A 207 -14.62 -2.89 -4.07
C LEU A 207 -13.53 -1.83 -4.23
N VAL A 208 -13.77 -0.80 -5.04
CA VAL A 208 -12.82 0.31 -5.26
C VAL A 208 -13.53 1.64 -5.13
N ALA A 209 -12.84 2.66 -4.64
CA ALA A 209 -13.27 4.04 -4.72
C ALA A 209 -12.63 4.68 -5.96
N THR A 210 -13.39 5.49 -6.69
CA THR A 210 -12.97 6.00 -8.00
C THR A 210 -12.95 7.53 -8.08
N ASP A 211 -13.36 8.21 -7.02
CA ASP A 211 -13.46 9.66 -6.98
C ASP A 211 -12.97 10.20 -5.63
N HIS A 212 -11.98 11.06 -5.67
CA HIS A 212 -11.33 11.58 -4.48
C HIS A 212 -11.24 13.11 -4.53
N PRO A 213 -12.34 13.83 -4.22
CA PRO A 213 -12.24 15.26 -3.92
C PRO A 213 -11.31 15.48 -2.74
N ALA A 214 -10.29 16.34 -2.89
CA ALA A 214 -9.20 16.44 -1.94
C ALA A 214 -8.70 17.86 -1.74
N THR A 215 -7.92 18.06 -0.67
CA THR A 215 -7.10 19.24 -0.46
C THR A 215 -5.67 18.83 -0.13
N GLY A 216 -4.70 19.55 -0.68
CA GLY A 216 -3.29 19.42 -0.33
C GLY A 216 -2.81 20.73 0.30
N ASP A 217 -2.43 20.71 1.59
CA ASP A 217 -2.11 21.91 2.37
C ASP A 217 -3.16 23.02 2.21
N GLY A 218 -4.45 22.63 2.17
CA GLY A 218 -5.60 23.54 2.01
C GLY A 218 -5.95 23.87 0.55
N HIS A 219 -5.14 23.53 -0.43
CA HIS A 219 -5.43 23.80 -1.85
C HIS A 219 -6.26 22.68 -2.46
N PRO A 220 -7.45 22.96 -3.05
CA PRO A 220 -8.32 21.92 -3.55
C PRO A 220 -7.80 21.28 -4.85
N PHE A 221 -7.99 19.99 -4.97
CA PHE A 221 -7.82 19.22 -6.20
C PHE A 221 -8.80 18.04 -6.23
N ARG A 222 -8.89 17.36 -7.36
CA ARG A 222 -9.68 16.14 -7.48
C ARG A 222 -8.87 15.09 -8.19
N LEU A 223 -8.75 13.95 -7.56
CA LEU A 223 -8.16 12.77 -8.14
C LEU A 223 -9.27 11.83 -8.62
N THR A 224 -9.10 11.29 -9.81
CA THR A 224 -10.09 10.37 -10.40
C THR A 224 -9.39 9.11 -10.88
N ILE A 225 -10.07 7.98 -10.69
CA ILE A 225 -9.65 6.69 -11.21
C ILE A 225 -10.77 6.16 -12.12
N THR A 226 -10.47 6.01 -13.40
CA THR A 226 -11.42 5.56 -14.41
C THR A 226 -11.02 4.23 -15.02
N ASP A 227 -11.88 3.65 -15.84
CA ASP A 227 -11.62 2.43 -16.60
C ASP A 227 -11.15 1.25 -15.75
N VAL A 228 -11.60 1.22 -14.48
CA VAL A 228 -11.23 0.12 -13.58
C VAL A 228 -11.84 -1.17 -14.08
N ALA A 229 -11.00 -2.18 -14.27
CA ALA A 229 -11.41 -3.52 -14.63
C ALA A 229 -10.52 -4.55 -13.95
N VAL A 230 -11.10 -5.67 -13.58
CA VAL A 230 -10.42 -6.81 -12.96
C VAL A 230 -10.55 -8.03 -13.84
N LYS A 231 -9.48 -8.78 -13.99
CA LYS A 231 -9.47 -10.09 -14.61
C LYS A 231 -9.26 -11.14 -13.53
N GLU A 232 -10.14 -12.11 -13.46
CA GLU A 232 -10.02 -13.21 -12.50
C GLU A 232 -9.17 -14.34 -13.07
N THR A 233 -8.49 -15.05 -12.20
CA THR A 233 -7.62 -16.19 -12.53
C THR A 233 -8.36 -17.22 -13.38
N GLY A 234 -7.80 -17.53 -14.55
CA GLY A 234 -8.39 -18.46 -15.52
C GLY A 234 -9.49 -17.87 -16.39
N SER A 235 -9.89 -16.61 -16.19
CA SER A 235 -10.85 -15.92 -17.05
C SER A 235 -10.13 -15.23 -18.21
N LYS A 236 -10.80 -15.20 -19.38
CA LYS A 236 -10.37 -14.39 -20.52
C LYS A 236 -11.00 -12.99 -20.53
N ASN A 237 -12.02 -12.78 -19.69
CA ASN A 237 -12.84 -11.57 -19.71
C ASN A 237 -12.44 -10.61 -18.60
N TRP A 238 -12.47 -9.32 -18.91
CA TRP A 238 -12.37 -8.24 -17.95
C TRP A 238 -13.75 -7.92 -17.37
N ILE A 239 -13.82 -7.76 -16.06
CA ILE A 239 -15.00 -7.33 -15.31
C ILE A 239 -14.80 -5.84 -15.00
N HIS A 240 -15.54 -4.99 -15.68
CA HIS A 240 -15.48 -3.55 -15.50
C HIS A 240 -16.21 -3.12 -14.22
N ALA A 241 -15.68 -2.09 -13.56
CA ALA A 241 -16.28 -1.51 -12.37
C ALA A 241 -17.63 -0.85 -12.68
N HIS A 242 -18.64 -1.14 -11.88
CA HIS A 242 -20.03 -0.65 -12.01
C HIS A 242 -20.65 -0.29 -10.66
#